data_5678e6755c3743e9b4fc411649a07452
#
_entry.id   5678e6755c3743e9b4fc411649a07452
#
_cell.length_a   1.000
_cell.length_b   1.000
_cell.length_c   1.000
_cell.angle_alpha   90.00
_cell.angle_beta   90.00
_cell.angle_gamma   90.00
#
_symmetry.space_group_name_H-M   'P 1'
#
loop_
_entity.id
_entity.type
_entity.pdbx_description
1 polymer ?
#
loop_
_entity_poly.entity_id
_entity_poly.type
_entity_poly.pdbx_seq_one_letter_code
_entity_poly.pdbx_strand_id
1 'polypeptide(L)'
;MAERAHTPARWLAAAAGLLLLVAAPAVAGPLDGPGYTKALACSACHGQGGNSRTEATPVLAGMPTWYFKKAIEDYASGRRLSPEMEPFAKMVRQLGVDDVAAYFAAQPREKLALEIDRAAAARGRTAARPCAACHGEDGYGDERRGIPSLRGQPPGYLRNQLLLFRADRRSPGEPALVSVKAMLKSFDDATLADLAAYYASLGR
;
A
#
# COMPACT_ATOMS: atom_id res chain seq x y z
N MET A 1 -1.51 -78.72 -48.44
CA MET A 1 -1.42 -77.25 -48.74
C MET A 1 -2.00 -76.49 -47.55
N ALA A 2 -1.14 -75.98 -46.72
CA ALA A 2 -1.54 -75.27 -45.52
C ALA A 2 -1.14 -73.79 -45.67
N GLU A 3 -2.16 -72.91 -45.75
CA GLU A 3 -2.04 -71.48 -45.90
C GLU A 3 -1.84 -70.88 -44.51
N ARG A 4 -0.72 -70.14 -44.31
CA ARG A 4 -0.40 -69.48 -43.08
C ARG A 4 -1.00 -68.04 -43.11
N ALA A 5 -1.96 -67.82 -42.26
CA ALA A 5 -2.51 -66.44 -42.05
C ALA A 5 -1.52 -65.56 -41.29
N HIS A 6 -1.13 -64.41 -41.87
CA HIS A 6 -0.33 -63.38 -41.25
C HIS A 6 -1.26 -62.41 -40.48
N THR A 7 -1.13 -62.34 -39.16
CA THR A 7 -1.75 -61.28 -38.30
C THR A 7 -0.86 -60.06 -38.30
N PRO A 8 -1.40 -58.87 -38.56
CA PRO A 8 -0.63 -57.63 -38.44
C PRO A 8 -0.50 -57.20 -36.97
N ALA A 9 0.74 -56.96 -36.57
CA ALA A 9 1.07 -56.40 -35.25
C ALA A 9 0.55 -54.92 -35.13
N ARG A 10 -0.35 -54.69 -34.19
CA ARG A 10 -0.86 -53.34 -33.85
C ARG A 10 0.16 -52.63 -32.93
N TRP A 11 0.86 -51.63 -33.47
CA TRP A 11 1.71 -50.73 -32.70
C TRP A 11 0.82 -49.77 -31.90
N LEU A 12 0.77 -49.98 -30.57
CA LEU A 12 0.18 -49.02 -29.63
C LEU A 12 1.22 -47.92 -29.38
N ALA A 13 1.03 -46.76 -30.02
CA ALA A 13 1.78 -45.57 -29.72
C ALA A 13 1.28 -44.99 -28.37
N ALA A 14 2.07 -45.16 -27.34
CA ALA A 14 1.84 -44.50 -26.04
C ALA A 14 2.19 -43.01 -26.16
N ALA A 15 1.18 -42.17 -26.28
CA ALA A 15 1.34 -40.71 -26.19
C ALA A 15 1.58 -40.36 -24.72
N ALA A 16 2.85 -40.11 -24.36
CA ALA A 16 3.21 -39.53 -23.06
C ALA A 16 2.84 -38.07 -23.07
N GLY A 17 1.67 -37.72 -22.51
CA GLY A 17 1.25 -36.37 -22.29
C GLY A 17 2.11 -35.69 -21.22
N LEU A 18 2.98 -34.78 -21.60
CA LEU A 18 3.76 -33.93 -20.71
C LEU A 18 2.82 -32.90 -20.05
N LEU A 19 2.34 -33.18 -18.84
CA LEU A 19 1.62 -32.21 -18.02
C LEU A 19 2.61 -31.10 -17.58
N LEU A 20 2.60 -29.97 -18.28
CA LEU A 20 3.24 -28.75 -17.82
C LEU A 20 2.48 -28.26 -16.58
N LEU A 21 2.99 -28.52 -15.39
CA LEU A 21 2.58 -27.89 -14.15
C LEU A 21 2.98 -26.40 -14.23
N VAL A 22 2.04 -25.55 -14.62
CA VAL A 22 2.19 -24.10 -14.48
C VAL A 22 2.11 -23.80 -12.97
N ALA A 23 3.26 -23.60 -12.33
CA ALA A 23 3.30 -23.13 -10.96
C ALA A 23 2.71 -21.71 -10.92
N ALA A 24 1.54 -21.57 -10.29
CA ALA A 24 1.00 -20.25 -10.00
C ALA A 24 1.97 -19.50 -9.07
N PRO A 25 2.21 -18.19 -9.28
CA PRO A 25 3.04 -17.44 -8.37
C PRO A 25 2.45 -17.53 -6.95
N ALA A 26 3.24 -17.99 -6.00
CA ALA A 26 2.84 -18.02 -4.60
C ALA A 26 2.70 -16.57 -4.12
N VAL A 27 1.49 -16.18 -3.70
CA VAL A 27 1.26 -14.91 -3.02
C VAL A 27 1.82 -15.03 -1.62
N ALA A 28 2.75 -14.13 -1.24
CA ALA A 28 3.33 -14.13 0.09
C ALA A 28 2.23 -13.98 1.16
N GLY A 29 2.26 -14.85 2.16
CA GLY A 29 1.38 -14.77 3.32
C GLY A 29 1.91 -13.79 4.37
N PRO A 30 1.09 -13.46 5.39
CA PRO A 30 1.50 -12.57 6.47
C PRO A 30 2.68 -13.05 7.30
N LEU A 31 3.05 -14.33 7.19
CA LEU A 31 4.16 -14.96 7.90
C LEU A 31 5.38 -15.25 7.01
N ASP A 32 5.30 -14.89 5.73
CA ASP A 32 6.33 -15.21 4.76
C ASP A 32 7.35 -14.07 4.60
N GLY A 33 8.57 -14.47 4.23
CA GLY A 33 9.65 -13.56 3.86
C GLY A 33 10.62 -13.21 4.99
N PRO A 34 11.83 -12.80 4.62
CA PRO A 34 12.94 -12.54 5.56
C PRO A 34 12.68 -11.37 6.51
N GLY A 35 11.80 -10.43 6.13
CA GLY A 35 11.41 -9.28 6.94
C GLY A 35 10.34 -9.56 7.99
N TYR A 36 9.72 -10.74 7.99
CA TYR A 36 8.58 -11.06 8.88
C TYR A 36 8.90 -10.83 10.36
N THR A 37 9.99 -11.41 10.86
CA THR A 37 10.37 -11.28 12.28
C THR A 37 10.65 -9.84 12.69
N LYS A 38 11.24 -9.05 11.79
CA LYS A 38 11.51 -7.61 11.99
C LYS A 38 10.22 -6.79 11.96
N ALA A 39 9.22 -7.22 11.19
CA ALA A 39 7.93 -6.55 11.01
C ALA A 39 6.89 -6.90 12.09
N LEU A 40 7.16 -7.92 12.94
CA LEU A 40 6.21 -8.39 13.95
C LEU A 40 5.69 -7.28 14.87
N ALA A 41 6.58 -6.42 15.36
CA ALA A 41 6.20 -5.33 16.25
C ALA A 41 5.23 -4.32 15.58
N CYS A 42 5.30 -4.18 14.26
CA CYS A 42 4.43 -3.29 13.50
C CYS A 42 2.98 -3.81 13.44
N SER A 43 2.81 -5.14 13.45
CA SER A 43 1.50 -5.78 13.33
C SER A 43 0.57 -5.48 14.50
N ALA A 44 1.10 -5.11 15.67
CA ALA A 44 0.29 -4.73 16.85
C ALA A 44 -0.64 -3.54 16.57
N CYS A 45 -0.18 -2.58 15.77
CA CYS A 45 -0.95 -1.39 15.40
C CYS A 45 -1.45 -1.45 13.94
N HIS A 46 -0.58 -1.89 13.02
CA HIS A 46 -0.88 -1.89 11.59
C HIS A 46 -1.63 -3.13 11.10
N GLY A 47 -1.96 -4.06 12.01
CA GLY A 47 -2.64 -5.30 11.68
C GLY A 47 -1.74 -6.35 11.02
N GLN A 48 -2.24 -7.57 10.92
CA GLN A 48 -1.51 -8.68 10.32
C GLN A 48 -1.18 -8.38 8.86
N GLY A 49 0.07 -8.61 8.46
CA GLY A 49 0.54 -8.28 7.10
C GLY A 49 0.46 -6.79 6.77
N GLY A 50 0.22 -5.91 7.74
CA GLY A 50 0.07 -4.47 7.52
C GLY A 50 -1.32 -4.04 7.04
N ASN A 51 -2.35 -4.88 7.16
CA ASN A 51 -3.74 -4.56 6.84
C ASN A 51 -4.44 -3.97 8.07
N SER A 52 -4.27 -2.67 8.29
CA SER A 52 -4.88 -1.93 9.39
C SER A 52 -6.41 -1.93 9.31
N ARG A 53 -7.06 -2.05 10.50
CA ARG A 53 -8.51 -1.99 10.66
C ARG A 53 -8.95 -0.81 11.52
N THR A 54 -8.06 0.16 11.75
CA THR A 54 -8.32 1.32 12.59
C THR A 54 -8.37 2.60 11.77
N GLU A 55 -9.10 3.60 12.25
CA GLU A 55 -9.27 4.91 11.60
C GLU A 55 -7.95 5.67 11.42
N ALA A 56 -7.02 5.56 12.37
CA ALA A 56 -5.85 6.42 12.47
C ALA A 56 -4.53 5.77 12.07
N THR A 57 -4.48 4.44 11.98
CA THR A 57 -3.25 3.71 11.66
C THR A 57 -3.23 3.31 10.18
N PRO A 58 -2.19 3.68 9.42
CA PRO A 58 -2.17 3.41 7.98
C PRO A 58 -2.02 1.94 7.64
N VAL A 59 -2.54 1.56 6.46
CA VAL A 59 -2.27 0.28 5.82
C VAL A 59 -0.85 0.30 5.26
N LEU A 60 -0.06 -0.73 5.59
CA LEU A 60 1.31 -0.95 5.09
C LEU A 60 1.35 -2.01 3.98
N ALA A 61 0.37 -2.93 3.92
CA ALA A 61 0.27 -3.97 2.91
C ALA A 61 0.29 -3.37 1.50
N GLY A 62 1.15 -3.90 0.62
CA GLY A 62 1.33 -3.42 -0.75
C GLY A 62 1.94 -2.02 -0.86
N MET A 63 2.54 -1.50 0.21
CA MET A 63 3.20 -0.19 0.17
C MET A 63 4.52 -0.29 -0.60
N PRO A 64 4.76 0.57 -1.61
CA PRO A 64 6.02 0.57 -2.34
C PRO A 64 7.22 0.77 -1.41
N THR A 65 8.28 0.00 -1.62
CA THR A 65 9.48 -0.01 -0.76
C THR A 65 10.10 1.38 -0.62
N TRP A 66 10.16 2.15 -1.70
CA TRP A 66 10.71 3.51 -1.69
C TRP A 66 9.93 4.42 -0.74
N TYR A 67 8.58 4.32 -0.74
CA TYR A 67 7.75 5.18 0.11
C TYR A 67 7.81 4.75 1.57
N PHE A 68 7.84 3.44 1.83
CA PHE A 68 8.03 2.91 3.18
C PHE A 68 9.35 3.42 3.78
N LYS A 69 10.47 3.27 3.04
CA LYS A 69 11.80 3.74 3.48
C LYS A 69 11.83 5.24 3.74
N LYS A 70 11.26 6.02 2.81
CA LYS A 70 11.11 7.47 2.99
C LYS A 70 10.30 7.81 4.24
N ALA A 71 9.17 7.13 4.48
CA ALA A 71 8.32 7.38 5.64
C ALA A 71 9.04 7.07 6.96
N ILE A 72 9.76 5.95 7.04
CA ILE A 72 10.58 5.59 8.19
C ILE A 72 11.66 6.65 8.46
N GLU A 73 12.36 7.11 7.42
CA GLU A 73 13.36 8.16 7.57
C GLU A 73 12.75 9.48 8.05
N ASP A 74 11.63 9.88 7.46
CA ASP A 74 10.92 11.10 7.84
C ASP A 74 10.45 11.07 9.32
N TYR A 75 9.98 9.92 9.81
CA TYR A 75 9.63 9.75 11.23
C TYR A 75 10.86 9.76 12.14
N ALA A 76 11.89 9.00 11.79
CA ALA A 76 13.09 8.87 12.60
C ALA A 76 13.88 10.18 12.73
N SER A 77 13.82 11.03 11.71
CA SER A 77 14.49 12.36 11.68
C SER A 77 13.61 13.52 12.18
N GLY A 78 12.34 13.25 12.55
CA GLY A 78 11.38 14.27 12.97
C GLY A 78 10.81 15.13 11.83
N ARG A 79 11.15 14.85 10.57
CA ARG A 79 10.55 15.54 9.40
C ARG A 79 9.07 15.23 9.22
N ARG A 80 8.57 14.18 9.88
CA ARG A 80 7.16 13.79 9.97
C ARG A 80 6.83 13.49 11.42
N LEU A 81 6.02 14.34 12.02
CA LEU A 81 5.70 14.20 13.43
C LEU A 81 4.75 13.03 13.69
N SER A 82 5.14 12.16 14.57
CA SER A 82 4.33 11.12 15.21
C SER A 82 5.09 10.59 16.42
N PRO A 83 4.69 10.98 17.64
CA PRO A 83 5.30 10.45 18.87
C PRO A 83 5.24 8.92 18.94
N GLU A 84 4.19 8.32 18.36
CA GLU A 84 4.00 6.87 18.33
C GLU A 84 4.98 6.20 17.38
N MET A 85 5.20 6.79 16.17
CA MET A 85 6.03 6.16 15.13
C MET A 85 7.52 6.44 15.26
N GLU A 86 7.91 7.53 15.90
CA GLU A 86 9.31 7.94 16.01
C GLU A 86 10.20 6.85 16.63
N PRO A 87 9.87 6.24 17.79
CA PRO A 87 10.69 5.18 18.38
C PRO A 87 10.76 3.93 17.51
N PHE A 88 9.65 3.53 16.87
CA PHE A 88 9.63 2.38 15.95
C PHE A 88 10.45 2.66 14.69
N ALA A 89 10.37 3.86 14.14
CA ALA A 89 11.16 4.25 12.96
C ALA A 89 12.67 4.22 13.25
N LYS A 90 13.10 4.72 14.41
CA LYS A 90 14.49 4.62 14.86
C LYS A 90 14.93 3.17 15.02
N MET A 91 14.10 2.31 15.59
CA MET A 91 14.35 0.87 15.71
C MET A 91 14.49 0.20 14.33
N VAL A 92 13.57 0.44 13.40
CA VAL A 92 13.58 -0.15 12.06
C VAL A 92 14.83 0.25 11.27
N ARG A 93 15.29 1.50 11.41
CA ARG A 93 16.58 1.94 10.82
C ARG A 93 17.77 1.11 11.30
N GLN A 94 17.78 0.68 12.57
CA GLN A 94 18.85 -0.14 13.13
C GLN A 94 18.74 -1.60 12.72
N LEU A 95 17.53 -2.14 12.59
CA LEU A 95 17.26 -3.53 12.22
C LEU A 95 17.42 -3.83 10.72
N GLY A 96 17.47 -2.81 9.89
CA GLY A 96 17.50 -2.94 8.43
C GLY A 96 16.13 -2.69 7.80
N VAL A 97 15.97 -1.47 7.31
CA VAL A 97 14.69 -0.99 6.72
C VAL A 97 14.30 -1.73 5.44
N ASP A 98 15.28 -2.24 4.67
CA ASP A 98 15.03 -2.87 3.38
C ASP A 98 14.21 -4.16 3.50
N ASP A 99 14.53 -5.01 4.48
CA ASP A 99 13.80 -6.26 4.71
C ASP A 99 12.34 -6.00 5.12
N VAL A 100 12.14 -5.01 6.02
CA VAL A 100 10.80 -4.64 6.49
C VAL A 100 9.98 -4.01 5.35
N ALA A 101 10.60 -3.16 4.53
CA ALA A 101 9.96 -2.57 3.36
C ALA A 101 9.57 -3.63 2.33
N ALA A 102 10.47 -4.58 2.03
CA ALA A 102 10.20 -5.69 1.12
C ALA A 102 9.08 -6.60 1.64
N TYR A 103 9.08 -6.89 2.95
CA TYR A 103 8.01 -7.66 3.57
C TYR A 103 6.64 -7.02 3.35
N PHE A 104 6.44 -5.74 3.70
CA PHE A 104 5.14 -5.08 3.53
C PHE A 104 4.77 -4.87 2.06
N ALA A 105 5.72 -4.62 1.18
CA ALA A 105 5.46 -4.51 -0.25
C ALA A 105 4.91 -5.80 -0.87
N ALA A 106 5.36 -6.97 -0.37
CA ALA A 106 4.91 -8.28 -0.82
C ALA A 106 3.55 -8.69 -0.21
N GLN A 107 3.07 -8.03 0.86
CA GLN A 107 1.81 -8.43 1.48
C GLN A 107 0.60 -8.07 0.60
N PRO A 108 -0.38 -8.97 0.47
CA PRO A 108 -1.61 -8.67 -0.23
C PRO A 108 -2.39 -7.59 0.52
N ARG A 109 -2.77 -6.54 -0.22
CA ARG A 109 -3.58 -5.47 0.34
C ARG A 109 -5.05 -5.87 0.34
N GLU A 110 -5.66 -5.92 1.52
CA GLU A 110 -7.08 -6.16 1.70
C GLU A 110 -7.90 -4.89 1.43
N LYS A 111 -9.18 -5.07 1.15
CA LYS A 111 -10.13 -3.95 1.13
C LYS A 111 -10.21 -3.32 2.51
N LEU A 112 -10.30 -2.00 2.55
CA LEU A 112 -10.44 -1.27 3.80
C LEU A 112 -11.75 -1.66 4.50
N ALA A 113 -11.63 -2.22 5.71
CA ALA A 113 -12.76 -2.74 6.51
C ALA A 113 -13.41 -1.67 7.39
N LEU A 114 -13.41 -0.40 6.96
CA LEU A 114 -14.00 0.72 7.69
C LEU A 114 -15.25 1.23 6.95
N GLU A 115 -16.24 1.66 7.72
CA GLU A 115 -17.38 2.39 7.16
C GLU A 115 -16.94 3.79 6.71
N ILE A 116 -17.24 4.12 5.46
CA ILE A 116 -16.92 5.44 4.89
C ILE A 116 -18.21 6.19 4.63
N ASP A 117 -18.32 7.40 5.15
CA ASP A 117 -19.42 8.30 4.84
C ASP A 117 -19.45 8.62 3.33
N ARG A 118 -20.46 8.12 2.64
CA ARG A 118 -20.62 8.28 1.19
C ARG A 118 -20.87 9.72 0.79
N ALA A 119 -21.58 10.50 1.62
CA ALA A 119 -21.84 11.89 1.35
C ALA A 119 -20.58 12.73 1.48
N ALA A 120 -19.77 12.48 2.53
CA ALA A 120 -18.45 13.08 2.69
C ALA A 120 -17.52 12.72 1.52
N ALA A 121 -17.47 11.45 1.11
CA ALA A 121 -16.67 11.01 -0.02
C ALA A 121 -17.09 11.69 -1.35
N ALA A 122 -18.39 11.89 -1.56
CA ALA A 122 -18.88 12.61 -2.74
C ALA A 122 -18.47 14.08 -2.76
N ARG A 123 -18.50 14.79 -1.63
CA ARG A 123 -17.99 16.16 -1.50
C ARG A 123 -16.48 16.20 -1.69
N GLY A 124 -15.77 15.24 -1.07
CA GLY A 124 -14.33 15.09 -1.18
C GLY A 124 -13.84 14.85 -2.61
N ARG A 125 -14.60 14.12 -3.43
CA ARG A 125 -14.31 13.95 -4.86
C ARG A 125 -14.23 15.29 -5.59
N THR A 126 -15.12 16.23 -5.29
CA THR A 126 -15.09 17.57 -5.89
C THR A 126 -13.88 18.35 -5.40
N ALA A 127 -13.59 18.32 -4.11
CA ALA A 127 -12.43 18.99 -3.52
C ALA A 127 -11.08 18.40 -3.99
N ALA A 128 -11.05 17.13 -4.41
CA ALA A 128 -9.85 16.42 -4.83
C ALA A 128 -9.37 16.77 -6.26
N ARG A 129 -10.13 17.53 -7.05
CA ARG A 129 -9.76 17.85 -8.44
C ARG A 129 -8.33 18.39 -8.59
N PRO A 130 -7.86 19.35 -7.81
CA PRO A 130 -6.48 19.84 -7.94
C PRO A 130 -5.43 18.79 -7.53
N CYS A 131 -5.78 17.82 -6.69
CA CYS A 131 -4.87 16.76 -6.24
C CYS A 131 -4.65 15.71 -7.36
N ALA A 132 -5.64 15.52 -8.23
CA ALA A 132 -5.60 14.54 -9.32
C ALA A 132 -4.46 14.81 -10.32
N ALA A 133 -4.00 16.06 -10.47
CA ALA A 133 -2.88 16.41 -11.33
C ALA A 133 -1.58 15.66 -10.99
N CYS A 134 -1.41 15.28 -9.72
CA CYS A 134 -0.26 14.51 -9.24
C CYS A 134 -0.63 13.09 -8.85
N HIS A 135 -1.72 12.91 -8.09
CA HIS A 135 -2.09 11.61 -7.54
C HIS A 135 -2.96 10.75 -8.46
N GLY A 136 -3.38 11.28 -9.63
CA GLY A 136 -4.36 10.63 -10.50
C GLY A 136 -5.78 10.72 -9.96
N GLU A 137 -6.78 10.56 -10.83
CA GLU A 137 -8.20 10.54 -10.42
C GLU A 137 -8.55 9.32 -9.56
N ASP A 138 -7.80 8.22 -9.73
CA ASP A 138 -7.91 6.98 -8.99
C ASP A 138 -7.08 6.95 -7.70
N GLY A 139 -6.25 7.98 -7.45
CA GLY A 139 -5.45 8.14 -6.24
C GLY A 139 -4.25 7.20 -6.13
N TYR A 140 -3.81 6.54 -7.22
CA TYR A 140 -2.64 5.65 -7.19
C TYR A 140 -1.31 6.39 -7.04
N GLY A 141 -1.24 7.66 -7.45
CA GLY A 141 0.02 8.40 -7.50
C GLY A 141 0.89 8.02 -8.69
N ASP A 142 2.17 8.38 -8.61
CA ASP A 142 3.18 8.08 -9.64
C ASP A 142 4.52 7.79 -8.97
N GLU A 143 4.90 6.53 -8.93
CA GLU A 143 6.15 6.09 -8.28
C GLU A 143 7.39 6.70 -8.92
N ARG A 144 7.42 6.83 -10.26
CA ARG A 144 8.56 7.41 -10.99
C ARG A 144 8.79 8.88 -10.66
N ARG A 145 7.73 9.58 -10.26
CA ARG A 145 7.77 10.98 -9.83
C ARG A 145 7.85 11.13 -8.31
N GLY A 146 7.92 10.02 -7.55
CA GLY A 146 7.92 10.03 -6.10
C GLY A 146 6.60 10.48 -5.48
N ILE A 147 5.48 10.29 -6.18
CA ILE A 147 4.14 10.68 -5.72
C ILE A 147 3.43 9.45 -5.15
N PRO A 148 3.19 9.40 -3.83
CA PRO A 148 2.62 8.23 -3.20
C PRO A 148 1.13 8.05 -3.50
N SER A 149 0.66 6.80 -3.43
CA SER A 149 -0.76 6.49 -3.44
C SER A 149 -1.45 7.04 -2.19
N LEU A 150 -2.63 7.63 -2.38
CA LEU A 150 -3.55 8.05 -1.31
C LEU A 150 -4.70 7.05 -1.14
N ARG A 151 -4.90 6.20 -2.14
CA ARG A 151 -6.02 5.29 -2.29
C ARG A 151 -6.11 4.29 -1.14
N GLY A 152 -7.30 4.17 -0.56
CA GLY A 152 -7.63 3.11 0.41
C GLY A 152 -6.84 3.17 1.72
N GLN A 153 -6.28 4.32 2.07
CA GLN A 153 -5.77 4.56 3.41
C GLN A 153 -6.92 4.95 4.35
N PRO A 154 -6.84 4.63 5.66
CA PRO A 154 -7.86 5.01 6.63
C PRO A 154 -8.14 6.51 6.66
N PRO A 155 -9.42 6.94 6.75
CA PRO A 155 -9.77 8.34 6.63
C PRO A 155 -9.20 9.21 7.76
N GLY A 156 -9.17 8.72 9.00
CA GLY A 156 -8.57 9.43 10.12
C GLY A 156 -7.06 9.65 9.93
N TYR A 157 -6.35 8.62 9.43
CA TYR A 157 -4.95 8.76 9.07
C TYR A 157 -4.74 9.80 7.96
N LEU A 158 -5.50 9.73 6.86
CA LEU A 158 -5.38 10.70 5.76
C LEU A 158 -5.64 12.13 6.24
N ARG A 159 -6.73 12.33 7.01
CA ARG A 159 -7.06 13.63 7.58
C ARG A 159 -5.92 14.18 8.44
N ASN A 160 -5.36 13.36 9.33
CA ASN A 160 -4.24 13.77 10.17
C ASN A 160 -3.03 14.18 9.32
N GLN A 161 -2.71 13.44 8.26
CA GLN A 161 -1.59 13.78 7.37
C GLN A 161 -1.82 15.10 6.60
N LEU A 162 -3.05 15.37 6.16
CA LEU A 162 -3.41 16.64 5.52
C LEU A 162 -3.26 17.82 6.50
N LEU A 163 -3.68 17.63 7.75
CA LEU A 163 -3.51 18.64 8.82
C LEU A 163 -2.02 18.89 9.11
N LEU A 164 -1.20 17.86 9.19
CA LEU A 164 0.25 18.01 9.40
C LEU A 164 0.92 18.74 8.23
N PHE A 165 0.53 18.49 6.99
CA PHE A 165 1.03 19.23 5.82
C PHE A 165 0.58 20.69 5.86
N ARG A 166 -0.70 20.96 6.13
CA ARG A 166 -1.25 22.32 6.25
C ARG A 166 -0.52 23.16 7.30
N ALA A 167 -0.17 22.53 8.42
CA ALA A 167 0.55 23.15 9.53
C ALA A 167 2.08 23.20 9.36
N ASP A 168 2.61 22.77 8.22
CA ASP A 168 4.06 22.63 7.95
C ASP A 168 4.81 21.71 8.94
N ARG A 169 4.10 20.77 9.57
CA ARG A 169 4.64 19.80 10.53
C ARG A 169 4.97 18.44 9.90
N ARG A 170 4.77 18.31 8.60
CA ARG A 170 5.22 17.19 7.79
C ARG A 170 6.05 17.71 6.62
N SER A 171 7.28 17.18 6.45
CA SER A 171 8.25 17.64 5.47
C SER A 171 8.41 19.18 5.50
N PRO A 172 8.78 19.77 6.68
CA PRO A 172 8.92 21.22 6.81
C PRO A 172 9.98 21.75 5.84
N GLY A 173 9.71 22.91 5.25
CA GLY A 173 10.63 23.57 4.32
C GLY A 173 10.88 22.84 2.99
N GLU A 174 10.09 21.79 2.64
CA GLU A 174 10.27 21.04 1.41
C GLU A 174 9.77 21.84 0.20
N PRO A 175 10.67 22.28 -0.73
CA PRO A 175 10.30 23.16 -1.84
C PRO A 175 9.25 22.55 -2.77
N ALA A 176 9.32 21.24 -3.02
CA ALA A 176 8.36 20.52 -3.88
C ALA A 176 6.93 20.51 -3.31
N LEU A 177 6.76 20.80 -2.02
CA LEU A 177 5.46 20.78 -1.34
C LEU A 177 4.89 22.16 -1.04
N VAL A 178 5.56 23.24 -1.41
CA VAL A 178 5.11 24.63 -1.12
C VAL A 178 3.71 24.88 -1.69
N SER A 179 3.47 24.55 -2.96
CA SER A 179 2.16 24.72 -3.60
C SER A 179 1.07 23.86 -2.98
N VAL A 180 1.41 22.59 -2.63
CA VAL A 180 0.48 21.69 -1.95
C VAL A 180 0.08 22.23 -0.59
N LYS A 181 1.04 22.68 0.22
CA LYS A 181 0.79 23.27 1.55
C LYS A 181 -0.02 24.56 1.46
N ALA A 182 0.26 25.42 0.46
CA ALA A 182 -0.50 26.63 0.22
C ALA A 182 -1.97 26.32 -0.12
N MET A 183 -2.20 25.33 -1.00
CA MET A 183 -3.54 24.86 -1.34
C MET A 183 -4.27 24.28 -0.12
N LEU A 184 -3.61 23.47 0.70
CA LEU A 184 -4.22 22.90 1.91
C LEU A 184 -4.61 23.97 2.93
N LYS A 185 -3.92 25.10 2.98
CA LYS A 185 -4.28 26.25 3.85
C LYS A 185 -5.59 26.91 3.43
N SER A 186 -6.02 26.78 2.16
CA SER A 186 -7.31 27.32 1.70
C SER A 186 -8.51 26.40 2.05
N PHE A 187 -8.27 25.19 2.53
CA PHE A 187 -9.31 24.26 2.92
C PHE A 187 -9.59 24.31 4.43
N ASP A 188 -10.85 24.29 4.80
CA ASP A 188 -11.28 24.12 6.18
C ASP A 188 -11.16 22.63 6.64
N ASP A 189 -11.38 22.39 7.93
CA ASP A 189 -11.25 21.06 8.51
C ASP A 189 -12.30 20.07 7.97
N ALA A 190 -13.47 20.56 7.59
CA ALA A 190 -14.53 19.75 7.01
C ALA A 190 -14.14 19.28 5.62
N THR A 191 -13.60 20.16 4.77
CA THR A 191 -13.09 19.81 3.45
C THR A 191 -11.93 18.80 3.52
N LEU A 192 -11.02 18.93 4.50
CA LEU A 192 -9.95 17.96 4.70
C LEU A 192 -10.48 16.58 5.14
N ALA A 193 -11.55 16.54 5.94
CA ALA A 193 -12.24 15.30 6.31
C ALA A 193 -12.94 14.66 5.08
N ASP A 194 -13.60 15.45 4.26
CA ASP A 194 -14.25 15.01 3.03
C ASP A 194 -13.22 14.43 2.02
N LEU A 195 -12.08 15.10 1.84
CA LEU A 195 -10.95 14.60 1.04
C LEU A 195 -10.44 13.24 1.54
N ALA A 196 -10.28 13.10 2.86
CA ALA A 196 -9.84 11.86 3.48
C ALA A 196 -10.86 10.72 3.24
N ALA A 197 -12.16 11.00 3.39
CA ALA A 197 -13.23 10.06 3.10
C ALA A 197 -13.22 9.63 1.61
N TYR A 198 -13.01 10.56 0.69
CA TYR A 198 -12.92 10.26 -0.74
C TYR A 198 -11.79 9.28 -1.05
N TYR A 199 -10.55 9.59 -0.66
CA TYR A 199 -9.41 8.72 -0.94
C TYR A 199 -9.51 7.36 -0.22
N ALA A 200 -10.06 7.32 0.99
CA ALA A 200 -10.35 6.08 1.68
C ALA A 200 -11.37 5.22 0.90
N SER A 201 -12.40 5.83 0.32
CA SER A 201 -13.44 5.13 -0.46
C SER A 201 -12.91 4.45 -1.72
N LEU A 202 -11.81 4.93 -2.30
CA LEU A 202 -11.21 4.35 -3.50
C LEU A 202 -10.58 2.96 -3.26
N GLY A 203 -10.37 2.57 -2.02
CA GLY A 203 -9.81 1.26 -1.61
C GLY A 203 -10.83 0.15 -1.40
N ARG A 204 -12.10 0.36 -1.74
CA ARG A 204 -13.20 -0.60 -1.57
C ARG A 204 -13.44 -1.49 -2.77
#